data_3847a609e26b70cc640558935129bebd
#
_entry.id   3847a609e26b70cc640558935129bebd
#
_cell.length_a   1.000
_cell.length_b   1.000
_cell.length_c   1.000
_cell.angle_alpha   90.00
_cell.angle_beta   90.00
_cell.angle_gamma   90.00
#
_symmetry.space_group_name_H-M   'P 1'
#
loop_
_entity.id
_entity.type
_entity.pdbx_description
1 polymer ?
#
loop_
_entity_poly.entity_id
_entity_poly.type
_entity_poly.pdbx_seq_one_letter_code
_entity_poly.pdbx_strand_id
1 'polypeptide(L)'
;MNTIFLSEENNAIAPCVATIGFFDGVHRGHQYLIKHVIDKAKAYGLASTVITFDRHPRQVLHSDYVPQLLTTLENKLLLLSKTGIDNAAVLPFDEATAHLSAFDFMKQVLHDRLNVKQLIIGYDNRFGHNREEDFEDYVRYGNELGIEVIHNQAYVLNGVNVSSSVIRSFLQAGEIEMATLCLGYSYTLVGKVVHGFAQGRKIGFPTANIDTTESGQLVPAPGVYAVKVKIENTVTLLHGMMNIGMRPTFDGSKLTLEVNIFNFQGDLYGKQLQVVFIHRIREERKFNNALGLAEQLQKDRLQIEEQFKKEIE
;
A
#
# COMPACT_ATOMS: atom_id res chain seq x y z
N MET A 1 -7.43 -12.97 -11.76
CA MET A 1 -6.02 -13.10 -11.34
C MET A 1 -5.86 -14.33 -10.47
N ASN A 2 -4.93 -15.19 -10.81
CA ASN A 2 -4.53 -16.32 -9.99
C ASN A 2 -3.36 -15.90 -9.09
N THR A 3 -3.43 -16.19 -7.77
CA THR A 3 -2.34 -15.91 -6.83
C THR A 3 -1.54 -17.17 -6.57
N ILE A 4 -0.23 -17.14 -6.81
CA ILE A 4 0.67 -18.27 -6.71
C ILE A 4 1.70 -17.96 -5.63
N PHE A 5 1.62 -18.62 -4.49
CA PHE A 5 2.66 -18.54 -3.48
C PHE A 5 3.77 -19.53 -3.84
N LEU A 6 4.97 -19.04 -4.13
CA LEU A 6 6.10 -19.87 -4.51
C LEU A 6 6.72 -20.52 -3.29
N SER A 7 6.38 -21.78 -3.08
CA SER A 7 7.05 -22.71 -2.15
C SER A 7 8.02 -23.61 -2.91
N GLU A 8 8.79 -24.44 -2.21
CA GLU A 8 9.76 -25.38 -2.82
C GLU A 8 9.10 -26.43 -3.73
N GLU A 9 7.80 -26.69 -3.56
CA GLU A 9 7.06 -27.77 -4.24
C GLU A 9 6.25 -27.33 -5.48
N ASN A 10 6.38 -26.08 -5.94
CA ASN A 10 5.56 -25.58 -7.05
C ASN A 10 5.98 -26.14 -8.40
N ASN A 11 5.01 -26.71 -9.12
CA ASN A 11 5.14 -27.14 -10.51
C ASN A 11 5.38 -25.94 -11.45
N ALA A 12 5.98 -26.22 -12.61
CA ALA A 12 6.22 -25.24 -13.65
C ALA A 12 4.92 -24.52 -14.07
N ILE A 13 4.98 -23.20 -14.10
CA ILE A 13 3.88 -22.34 -14.55
C ILE A 13 3.89 -22.24 -16.07
N ALA A 14 2.73 -21.97 -16.68
CA ALA A 14 2.63 -21.72 -18.12
C ALA A 14 3.57 -20.58 -18.55
N PRO A 15 4.13 -20.62 -19.78
CA PRO A 15 5.00 -19.55 -20.26
C PRO A 15 4.36 -18.17 -20.11
N CYS A 16 5.13 -17.20 -19.65
CA CYS A 16 4.57 -15.89 -19.33
C CYS A 16 5.48 -14.71 -19.72
N VAL A 17 4.85 -13.55 -19.85
CA VAL A 17 5.49 -12.23 -19.80
C VAL A 17 5.37 -11.73 -18.37
N ALA A 18 6.49 -11.34 -17.77
CA ALA A 18 6.51 -10.99 -16.35
C ALA A 18 7.12 -9.61 -16.07
N THR A 19 6.80 -9.08 -14.93
CA THR A 19 7.53 -7.98 -14.28
C THR A 19 7.78 -8.32 -12.82
N ILE A 20 8.84 -7.76 -12.26
CA ILE A 20 9.24 -8.00 -10.87
C ILE A 20 9.29 -6.68 -10.11
N GLY A 21 8.84 -6.69 -8.86
CA GLY A 21 8.92 -5.57 -7.94
C GLY A 21 8.20 -5.81 -6.63
N PHE A 22 8.41 -4.93 -5.66
CA PHE A 22 7.68 -5.00 -4.41
C PHE A 22 6.21 -4.54 -4.56
N PHE A 23 5.93 -3.65 -5.52
CA PHE A 23 4.61 -3.13 -5.89
C PHE A 23 3.84 -2.51 -4.70
N ASP A 24 4.56 -1.86 -3.79
CA ASP A 24 3.92 -1.20 -2.65
C ASP A 24 3.01 -0.06 -3.11
N GLY A 25 1.73 -0.16 -2.72
CA GLY A 25 0.69 0.79 -3.10
C GLY A 25 0.10 0.57 -4.50
N VAL A 26 0.60 -0.34 -5.33
CA VAL A 26 0.13 -0.60 -6.72
C VAL A 26 -0.30 0.71 -7.42
N HIS A 27 0.52 1.77 -7.26
CA HIS A 27 0.26 3.12 -7.73
C HIS A 27 0.21 3.22 -9.26
N ARG A 28 -0.17 4.36 -9.81
CA ARG A 28 -0.34 4.56 -11.27
C ARG A 28 0.91 4.21 -12.08
N GLY A 29 2.12 4.41 -11.54
CA GLY A 29 3.36 3.95 -12.18
C GLY A 29 3.45 2.43 -12.27
N HIS A 30 3.05 1.71 -11.22
CA HIS A 30 2.95 0.25 -11.24
C HIS A 30 1.85 -0.23 -12.20
N GLN A 31 0.67 0.41 -12.18
CA GLN A 31 -0.44 0.08 -13.09
C GLN A 31 -0.04 0.27 -14.55
N TYR A 32 0.73 1.32 -14.87
CA TYR A 32 1.26 1.58 -16.19
C TYR A 32 2.22 0.46 -16.66
N LEU A 33 3.16 0.05 -15.79
CA LEU A 33 4.07 -1.07 -16.06
C LEU A 33 3.28 -2.37 -16.27
N ILE A 34 2.33 -2.68 -15.38
CA ILE A 34 1.49 -3.88 -15.47
C ILE A 34 0.67 -3.91 -16.75
N LYS A 35 0.16 -2.75 -17.19
CA LYS A 35 -0.55 -2.66 -18.46
C LYS A 35 0.34 -3.06 -19.64
N HIS A 36 1.60 -2.64 -19.67
CA HIS A 36 2.54 -3.06 -20.73
C HIS A 36 2.80 -4.57 -20.68
N VAL A 37 2.90 -5.16 -19.49
CA VAL A 37 3.02 -6.63 -19.35
C VAL A 37 1.81 -7.34 -19.95
N ILE A 38 0.59 -6.88 -19.63
CA ILE A 38 -0.66 -7.44 -20.16
C ILE A 38 -0.72 -7.31 -21.68
N ASP A 39 -0.41 -6.13 -22.22
CA ASP A 39 -0.48 -5.86 -23.65
C ASP A 39 0.54 -6.74 -24.42
N LYS A 40 1.77 -6.90 -23.91
CA LYS A 40 2.79 -7.81 -24.46
C LYS A 40 2.35 -9.27 -24.37
N ALA A 41 1.88 -9.72 -23.22
CA ALA A 41 1.41 -11.09 -23.02
C ALA A 41 0.31 -11.46 -24.04
N LYS A 42 -0.66 -10.58 -24.24
CA LYS A 42 -1.71 -10.76 -25.25
C LYS A 42 -1.17 -10.86 -26.68
N ALA A 43 -0.18 -10.01 -27.03
CA ALA A 43 0.42 -10.01 -28.36
C ALA A 43 1.15 -11.33 -28.70
N TYR A 44 1.68 -12.01 -27.68
CA TYR A 44 2.42 -13.27 -27.85
C TYR A 44 1.60 -14.52 -27.47
N GLY A 45 0.36 -14.37 -27.04
CA GLY A 45 -0.48 -15.50 -26.59
C GLY A 45 0.05 -16.15 -25.30
N LEU A 46 0.70 -15.37 -24.45
CA LEU A 46 1.29 -15.80 -23.18
C LEU A 46 0.45 -15.29 -21.99
N ALA A 47 0.65 -15.88 -20.81
CA ALA A 47 0.09 -15.36 -19.58
C ALA A 47 0.86 -14.12 -19.11
N SER A 48 0.15 -13.17 -18.49
CA SER A 48 0.74 -11.99 -17.87
C SER A 48 0.96 -12.22 -16.38
N THR A 49 2.16 -11.92 -15.84
CA THR A 49 2.53 -12.25 -14.47
C THR A 49 3.23 -11.09 -13.76
N VAL A 50 2.74 -10.72 -12.59
CA VAL A 50 3.46 -9.87 -11.63
C VAL A 50 4.18 -10.76 -10.63
N ILE A 51 5.48 -10.54 -10.44
CA ILE A 51 6.30 -11.21 -9.43
C ILE A 51 6.52 -10.22 -8.29
N THR A 52 6.05 -10.56 -7.10
CA THR A 52 6.17 -9.71 -5.90
C THR A 52 6.62 -10.52 -4.68
N PHE A 53 6.81 -9.85 -3.54
CA PHE A 53 7.33 -10.46 -2.33
C PHE A 53 6.31 -10.40 -1.20
N ASP A 54 6.36 -11.39 -0.30
CA ASP A 54 5.50 -11.49 0.90
C ASP A 54 5.79 -10.38 1.91
N ARG A 55 7.06 -9.97 2.03
CA ARG A 55 7.55 -8.93 2.94
C ARG A 55 8.52 -7.99 2.24
N HIS A 56 8.74 -6.81 2.84
CA HIS A 56 9.65 -5.82 2.25
C HIS A 56 11.10 -6.30 2.34
N PRO A 57 11.89 -6.29 1.24
CA PRO A 57 13.27 -6.79 1.23
C PRO A 57 14.17 -6.22 2.34
N ARG A 58 14.01 -4.93 2.67
CA ARG A 58 14.78 -4.30 3.75
C ARG A 58 14.50 -4.87 5.15
N GLN A 59 13.36 -5.51 5.39
CA GLN A 59 13.06 -6.15 6.68
C GLN A 59 13.95 -7.38 6.94
N VAL A 60 14.40 -8.04 5.88
CA VAL A 60 15.30 -9.20 5.96
C VAL A 60 16.76 -8.75 6.02
N LEU A 61 17.11 -7.72 5.23
CA LEU A 61 18.48 -7.22 5.11
C LEU A 61 18.90 -6.34 6.30
N HIS A 62 17.97 -5.72 7.01
CA HIS A 62 18.23 -4.79 8.12
C HIS A 62 17.22 -5.06 9.24
N SER A 63 17.65 -5.68 10.33
CA SER A 63 16.80 -6.08 11.47
C SER A 63 16.08 -4.90 12.14
N ASP A 64 16.65 -3.69 12.07
CA ASP A 64 16.10 -2.48 12.69
C ASP A 64 15.15 -1.70 11.77
N TYR A 65 14.94 -2.19 10.54
CA TYR A 65 14.08 -1.50 9.58
C TYR A 65 12.61 -1.73 9.88
N VAL A 66 11.92 -0.67 10.27
CA VAL A 66 10.46 -0.66 10.41
C VAL A 66 9.86 -0.20 9.07
N PRO A 67 9.12 -1.05 8.38
CA PRO A 67 8.51 -0.67 7.11
C PRO A 67 7.43 0.39 7.32
N GLN A 68 7.34 1.31 6.36
CA GLN A 68 6.23 2.25 6.22
C GLN A 68 5.51 1.90 4.92
N LEU A 69 4.77 0.80 4.95
CA LEU A 69 4.10 0.26 3.76
C LEU A 69 2.92 1.15 3.35
N LEU A 70 2.68 1.26 2.05
CA LEU A 70 1.46 1.87 1.51
C LEU A 70 0.29 0.88 1.54
N THR A 71 0.57 -0.42 1.42
CA THR A 71 -0.44 -1.48 1.42
C THR A 71 0.02 -2.70 2.22
N THR A 72 -0.91 -3.37 2.89
CA THR A 72 -0.70 -4.75 3.36
C THR A 72 -0.57 -5.69 2.16
N LEU A 73 -0.03 -6.92 2.37
CA LEU A 73 0.04 -7.92 1.30
C LEU A 73 -1.34 -8.24 0.73
N GLU A 74 -2.34 -8.42 1.58
CA GLU A 74 -3.73 -8.70 1.19
C GLU A 74 -4.29 -7.59 0.28
N ASN A 75 -4.17 -6.32 0.72
CA ASN A 75 -4.64 -5.18 -0.06
C ASN A 75 -3.84 -5.01 -1.36
N LYS A 76 -2.54 -5.29 -1.36
CA LYS A 76 -1.70 -5.30 -2.56
C LYS A 76 -2.21 -6.32 -3.58
N LEU A 77 -2.47 -7.54 -3.16
CA LEU A 77 -3.02 -8.59 -4.03
C LEU A 77 -4.42 -8.24 -4.57
N LEU A 78 -5.26 -7.65 -3.73
CA LEU A 78 -6.57 -7.16 -4.14
C LEU A 78 -6.45 -6.04 -5.19
N LEU A 79 -5.50 -5.11 -5.06
CA LEU A 79 -5.27 -4.05 -6.03
C LEU A 79 -4.68 -4.61 -7.34
N LEU A 80 -3.75 -5.55 -7.27
CA LEU A 80 -3.22 -6.25 -8.45
C LEU A 80 -4.33 -6.97 -9.21
N SER A 81 -5.27 -7.62 -8.53
CA SER A 81 -6.38 -8.30 -9.18
C SER A 81 -7.28 -7.38 -10.01
N LYS A 82 -7.36 -6.10 -9.65
CA LYS A 82 -8.12 -5.09 -10.39
C LYS A 82 -7.43 -4.58 -11.65
N THR A 83 -6.14 -4.88 -11.85
CA THR A 83 -5.39 -4.44 -13.04
C THR A 83 -5.69 -5.28 -14.28
N GLY A 84 -6.29 -6.46 -14.11
CA GLY A 84 -6.52 -7.42 -15.19
C GLY A 84 -5.33 -8.34 -15.47
N ILE A 85 -4.28 -8.34 -14.62
CA ILE A 85 -3.15 -9.29 -14.69
C ILE A 85 -3.63 -10.73 -14.49
N ASP A 86 -3.09 -11.70 -15.21
CA ASP A 86 -3.52 -13.10 -15.11
C ASP A 86 -3.00 -13.74 -13.81
N ASN A 87 -1.73 -13.50 -13.45
CA ASN A 87 -1.08 -14.12 -12.30
C ASN A 87 -0.36 -13.10 -11.41
N ALA A 88 -0.38 -13.34 -10.10
CA ALA A 88 0.52 -12.74 -9.14
C ALA A 88 1.33 -13.85 -8.45
N ALA A 89 2.61 -13.92 -8.75
CA ALA A 89 3.55 -14.82 -8.10
C ALA A 89 4.15 -14.13 -6.86
N VAL A 90 3.89 -14.67 -5.68
CA VAL A 90 4.39 -14.15 -4.40
C VAL A 90 5.57 -15.00 -3.96
N LEU A 91 6.77 -14.40 -3.94
CA LEU A 91 7.98 -15.03 -3.42
C LEU A 91 8.11 -14.77 -1.93
N PRO A 92 8.45 -15.78 -1.12
CA PRO A 92 8.99 -15.52 0.21
C PRO A 92 10.34 -14.82 0.05
N PHE A 93 10.50 -13.66 0.70
CA PHE A 93 11.77 -12.96 0.73
C PHE A 93 12.51 -13.31 2.02
N ASP A 94 13.40 -14.28 1.93
CA ASP A 94 14.25 -14.78 2.99
C ASP A 94 15.74 -14.49 2.71
N GLU A 95 16.62 -14.91 3.61
CA GLU A 95 18.07 -14.76 3.45
C GLU A 95 18.59 -15.47 2.20
N ALA A 96 18.06 -16.66 1.87
CA ALA A 96 18.47 -17.40 0.70
C ALA A 96 18.15 -16.61 -0.59
N THR A 97 16.93 -16.10 -0.70
CA THR A 97 16.50 -15.25 -1.84
C THR A 97 17.32 -13.95 -1.90
N ALA A 98 17.62 -13.35 -0.75
CA ALA A 98 18.39 -12.10 -0.67
C ALA A 98 19.86 -12.24 -1.12
N HIS A 99 20.43 -13.44 -1.03
CA HIS A 99 21.83 -13.74 -1.43
C HIS A 99 21.97 -14.19 -2.89
N LEU A 100 20.87 -14.41 -3.61
CA LEU A 100 20.95 -14.76 -5.02
C LEU A 100 21.55 -13.62 -5.84
N SER A 101 22.56 -13.95 -6.68
CA SER A 101 23.00 -13.03 -7.72
C SER A 101 21.84 -12.74 -8.69
N ALA A 102 21.93 -11.66 -9.46
CA ALA A 102 20.90 -11.39 -10.47
C ALA A 102 20.78 -12.53 -11.49
N PHE A 103 21.91 -13.11 -11.90
CA PHE A 103 21.91 -14.26 -12.80
C PHE A 103 21.23 -15.50 -12.17
N ASP A 104 21.58 -15.84 -10.92
CA ASP A 104 20.98 -16.98 -10.25
C ASP A 104 19.49 -16.79 -10.02
N PHE A 105 19.07 -15.56 -9.66
CA PHE A 105 17.66 -15.22 -9.55
C PHE A 105 16.93 -15.38 -10.89
N MET A 106 17.49 -14.86 -11.99
CA MET A 106 16.90 -15.01 -13.32
C MET A 106 16.83 -16.47 -13.73
N LYS A 107 17.88 -17.26 -13.46
CA LYS A 107 17.88 -18.68 -13.78
C LYS A 107 16.91 -19.48 -12.93
N GLN A 108 17.07 -19.46 -11.61
CA GLN A 108 16.34 -20.34 -10.69
C GLN A 108 14.88 -19.95 -10.55
N VAL A 109 14.58 -18.63 -10.48
CA VAL A 109 13.21 -18.15 -10.22
C VAL A 109 12.48 -17.84 -11.51
N LEU A 110 13.06 -17.00 -12.40
CA LEU A 110 12.34 -16.54 -13.58
C LEU A 110 12.27 -17.63 -14.64
N HIS A 111 13.39 -18.29 -14.95
CA HIS A 111 13.45 -19.30 -15.98
C HIS A 111 12.89 -20.65 -15.51
N ASP A 112 13.51 -21.24 -14.48
CA ASP A 112 13.25 -22.63 -14.11
C ASP A 112 11.89 -22.81 -13.40
N ARG A 113 11.47 -21.85 -12.52
CA ARG A 113 10.22 -21.97 -11.76
C ARG A 113 9.04 -21.27 -12.41
N LEU A 114 9.23 -20.07 -12.96
CA LEU A 114 8.15 -19.23 -13.48
C LEU A 114 8.01 -19.28 -15.00
N ASN A 115 8.93 -19.96 -15.70
CA ASN A 115 8.92 -20.10 -17.16
C ASN A 115 8.73 -18.76 -17.90
N VAL A 116 9.39 -17.70 -17.41
CA VAL A 116 9.34 -16.36 -17.98
C VAL A 116 10.00 -16.38 -19.36
N LYS A 117 9.31 -15.87 -20.38
CA LYS A 117 9.83 -15.70 -21.73
C LYS A 117 10.20 -14.26 -22.03
N GLN A 118 9.50 -13.32 -21.43
CA GLN A 118 9.82 -11.90 -21.52
C GLN A 118 9.75 -11.27 -20.12
N LEU A 119 10.75 -10.48 -19.76
CA LEU A 119 10.82 -9.73 -18.50
C LEU A 119 10.78 -8.23 -18.78
N ILE A 120 9.75 -7.54 -18.35
CA ILE A 120 9.65 -6.09 -18.45
C ILE A 120 10.07 -5.47 -17.11
N ILE A 121 11.17 -4.71 -17.11
CA ILE A 121 11.76 -4.11 -15.91
C ILE A 121 11.33 -2.64 -15.82
N GLY A 122 10.85 -2.18 -14.66
CA GLY A 122 10.60 -0.77 -14.37
C GLY A 122 11.88 0.06 -14.46
N TYR A 123 11.76 1.35 -14.80
CA TYR A 123 12.88 2.23 -15.12
C TYR A 123 13.95 2.35 -14.02
N ASP A 124 13.57 2.20 -12.75
CA ASP A 124 14.44 2.31 -11.56
C ASP A 124 14.58 1.00 -10.79
N ASN A 125 14.01 -0.10 -11.32
CA ASN A 125 14.01 -1.37 -10.62
C ASN A 125 15.32 -2.12 -10.84
N ARG A 126 15.96 -2.52 -9.73
CA ARG A 126 17.14 -3.38 -9.70
C ARG A 126 16.90 -4.52 -8.75
N PHE A 127 17.31 -5.72 -9.14
CA PHE A 127 17.25 -6.94 -8.33
C PHE A 127 18.59 -7.69 -8.35
N GLY A 128 18.74 -8.71 -7.53
CA GLY A 128 19.99 -9.40 -7.28
C GLY A 128 20.71 -8.89 -6.01
N HIS A 129 21.63 -9.68 -5.53
CA HIS A 129 22.43 -9.34 -4.34
C HIS A 129 23.21 -8.04 -4.59
N ASN A 130 23.20 -7.11 -3.64
CA ASN A 130 23.84 -5.78 -3.70
C ASN A 130 23.34 -4.82 -4.80
N ARG A 131 22.49 -5.26 -5.76
CA ARG A 131 21.94 -4.44 -6.87
C ARG A 131 23.04 -3.74 -7.69
N GLU A 132 24.13 -4.44 -7.93
CA GLU A 132 25.30 -3.90 -8.65
C GLU A 132 25.08 -3.93 -10.16
N GLU A 133 24.25 -4.86 -10.66
CA GLU A 133 23.93 -5.02 -12.06
C GLU A 133 23.12 -3.83 -12.61
N ASP A 134 23.40 -3.50 -13.85
CA ASP A 134 22.64 -2.54 -14.65
C ASP A 134 21.68 -3.27 -15.62
N PHE A 135 21.00 -2.48 -16.45
CA PHE A 135 20.03 -3.03 -17.41
C PHE A 135 20.72 -3.90 -18.48
N GLU A 136 21.94 -3.56 -18.90
CA GLU A 136 22.68 -4.31 -19.93
C GLU A 136 23.09 -5.70 -19.42
N ASP A 137 23.40 -5.81 -18.13
CA ASP A 137 23.66 -7.10 -17.48
C ASP A 137 22.41 -8.00 -17.53
N TYR A 138 21.23 -7.45 -17.20
CA TYR A 138 19.99 -8.23 -17.29
C TYR A 138 19.68 -8.67 -18.70
N VAL A 139 19.96 -7.84 -19.72
CA VAL A 139 19.81 -8.22 -21.15
C VAL A 139 20.77 -9.35 -21.49
N ARG A 140 22.04 -9.27 -21.07
CA ARG A 140 23.03 -10.33 -21.31
C ARG A 140 22.58 -11.65 -20.68
N TYR A 141 22.20 -11.65 -19.40
CA TYR A 141 21.70 -12.83 -18.70
C TYR A 141 20.41 -13.39 -19.34
N GLY A 142 19.52 -12.50 -19.75
CA GLY A 142 18.31 -12.88 -20.46
C GLY A 142 18.60 -13.63 -21.76
N ASN A 143 19.56 -13.15 -22.58
CA ASN A 143 19.98 -13.82 -23.80
C ASN A 143 20.53 -15.23 -23.56
N GLU A 144 21.31 -15.41 -22.47
CA GLU A 144 21.85 -16.74 -22.09
C GLU A 144 20.73 -17.70 -21.64
N LEU A 145 19.66 -17.18 -21.02
CA LEU A 145 18.56 -17.96 -20.46
C LEU A 145 17.33 -18.07 -21.40
N GLY A 146 17.36 -17.42 -22.57
CA GLY A 146 16.22 -17.37 -23.47
C GLY A 146 15.06 -16.52 -22.95
N ILE A 147 15.37 -15.46 -22.17
CA ILE A 147 14.42 -14.47 -21.64
C ILE A 147 14.68 -13.13 -22.34
N GLU A 148 13.71 -12.62 -23.09
CA GLU A 148 13.78 -11.26 -23.64
C GLU A 148 13.59 -10.24 -22.52
N VAL A 149 14.56 -9.32 -22.33
CA VAL A 149 14.50 -8.29 -21.30
C VAL A 149 14.17 -6.94 -21.91
N ILE A 150 13.14 -6.27 -21.40
CA ILE A 150 12.60 -5.02 -21.95
C ILE A 150 12.60 -3.96 -20.85
N HIS A 151 13.13 -2.76 -21.16
CA HIS A 151 13.10 -1.64 -20.25
C HIS A 151 11.80 -0.84 -20.41
N ASN A 152 11.10 -0.60 -19.31
CA ASN A 152 9.91 0.26 -19.30
C ASN A 152 10.28 1.70 -18.92
N GLN A 153 9.54 2.65 -19.46
CA GLN A 153 9.73 4.07 -19.14
C GLN A 153 9.04 4.45 -17.82
N ALA A 154 9.53 5.52 -17.18
CA ALA A 154 8.89 6.09 -16.01
C ALA A 154 7.50 6.65 -16.34
N TYR A 155 6.56 6.47 -15.43
CA TYR A 155 5.25 7.11 -15.52
C TYR A 155 5.29 8.49 -14.86
N VAL A 156 5.06 9.53 -15.66
CA VAL A 156 5.02 10.93 -15.21
C VAL A 156 3.57 11.42 -15.20
N LEU A 157 3.13 11.95 -14.06
CA LEU A 157 1.80 12.54 -13.90
C LEU A 157 1.97 14.01 -13.49
N ASN A 158 1.50 14.94 -14.32
CA ASN A 158 1.61 16.39 -14.07
C ASN A 158 3.03 16.84 -13.68
N GLY A 159 4.06 16.29 -14.35
CA GLY A 159 5.47 16.60 -14.07
C GLY A 159 6.07 15.85 -12.87
N VAL A 160 5.31 15.00 -12.18
CA VAL A 160 5.78 14.22 -11.04
C VAL A 160 6.06 12.78 -11.48
N ASN A 161 7.27 12.27 -11.23
CA ASN A 161 7.57 10.85 -11.36
C ASN A 161 6.87 10.09 -10.25
N VAL A 162 5.83 9.32 -10.59
CA VAL A 162 5.02 8.59 -9.61
C VAL A 162 5.80 7.40 -9.07
N SER A 163 6.09 7.42 -7.77
CA SER A 163 6.76 6.33 -7.05
C SER A 163 6.22 6.17 -5.63
N SER A 164 6.46 5.00 -5.01
CA SER A 164 6.06 4.77 -3.61
C SER A 164 6.71 5.77 -2.65
N SER A 165 7.94 6.23 -2.92
CA SER A 165 8.63 7.23 -2.09
C SER A 165 7.96 8.61 -2.16
N VAL A 166 7.55 9.05 -3.35
CA VAL A 166 6.81 10.31 -3.55
C VAL A 166 5.44 10.25 -2.85
N ILE A 167 4.74 9.12 -2.95
CA ILE A 167 3.45 8.95 -2.27
C ILE A 167 3.61 9.00 -0.75
N ARG A 168 4.66 8.36 -0.21
CA ARG A 168 4.96 8.47 1.23
C ARG A 168 5.22 9.92 1.65
N SER A 169 5.97 10.70 0.86
CA SER A 169 6.21 12.12 1.20
C SER A 169 4.91 12.93 1.23
N PHE A 170 3.97 12.70 0.30
CA PHE A 170 2.65 13.34 0.35
C PHE A 170 1.85 12.96 1.59
N LEU A 171 1.79 11.67 1.95
CA LEU A 171 1.10 11.22 3.16
C LEU A 171 1.72 11.80 4.44
N GLN A 172 3.06 11.86 4.51
CA GLN A 172 3.80 12.46 5.62
C GLN A 172 3.63 13.97 5.72
N ALA A 173 3.30 14.65 4.63
CA ALA A 173 2.92 16.07 4.60
C ALA A 173 1.42 16.28 4.86
N GLY A 174 0.61 15.20 4.84
CA GLY A 174 -0.85 15.27 4.96
C GLY A 174 -1.56 15.67 3.67
N GLU A 175 -0.88 15.60 2.54
CA GLU A 175 -1.40 15.92 1.21
C GLU A 175 -2.13 14.69 0.61
N ILE A 176 -3.29 14.36 1.19
CA ILE A 176 -4.07 13.15 0.88
C ILE A 176 -4.51 13.14 -0.58
N GLU A 177 -4.91 14.28 -1.13
CA GLU A 177 -5.39 14.42 -2.51
C GLU A 177 -4.26 14.12 -3.51
N MET A 178 -3.04 14.58 -3.23
CA MET A 178 -1.88 14.30 -4.08
C MET A 178 -1.47 12.83 -4.01
N ALA A 179 -1.51 12.24 -2.80
CA ALA A 179 -1.30 10.81 -2.63
C ALA A 179 -2.35 9.99 -3.40
N THR A 180 -3.64 10.36 -3.30
CA THR A 180 -4.75 9.72 -4.03
C THR A 180 -4.57 9.85 -5.55
N LEU A 181 -4.15 11.02 -6.04
CA LEU A 181 -3.89 11.24 -7.46
C LEU A 181 -2.78 10.30 -7.98
N CYS A 182 -1.70 10.14 -7.23
CA CYS A 182 -0.58 9.26 -7.59
C CYS A 182 -0.93 7.78 -7.45
N LEU A 183 -1.69 7.41 -6.42
CA LEU A 183 -2.17 6.04 -6.22
C LEU A 183 -3.19 5.61 -7.29
N GLY A 184 -4.09 6.52 -7.68
CA GLY A 184 -5.27 6.23 -8.52
C GLY A 184 -6.46 5.69 -7.71
N TYR A 185 -6.35 5.69 -6.37
CA TYR A 185 -7.38 5.31 -5.41
C TYR A 185 -7.08 5.98 -4.06
N SER A 186 -8.09 6.07 -3.17
CA SER A 186 -7.92 6.68 -1.84
C SER A 186 -7.06 5.82 -0.92
N TYR A 187 -6.08 6.44 -0.25
CA TYR A 187 -5.21 5.74 0.71
C TYR A 187 -6.04 5.07 1.81
N THR A 188 -5.72 3.82 2.12
CA THR A 188 -6.46 3.02 3.10
C THR A 188 -5.52 2.46 4.15
N LEU A 189 -5.81 2.79 5.41
CA LEU A 189 -5.09 2.29 6.58
C LEU A 189 -5.89 1.16 7.23
N VAL A 190 -5.22 0.08 7.60
CA VAL A 190 -5.82 -1.08 8.27
C VAL A 190 -5.33 -1.14 9.71
N GLY A 191 -6.25 -1.35 10.64
CA GLY A 191 -5.86 -1.54 12.04
C GLY A 191 -6.96 -2.16 12.87
N LYS A 192 -6.58 -2.61 14.05
CA LYS A 192 -7.47 -3.27 15.03
C LYS A 192 -7.95 -2.28 16.06
N VAL A 193 -9.22 -2.34 16.41
CA VAL A 193 -9.78 -1.49 17.46
C VAL A 193 -9.31 -1.97 18.83
N VAL A 194 -8.66 -1.07 19.57
CA VAL A 194 -8.13 -1.30 20.90
C VAL A 194 -8.78 -0.39 21.94
N HIS A 195 -8.63 -0.74 23.22
CA HIS A 195 -9.11 0.10 24.31
C HIS A 195 -8.33 1.42 24.38
N GLY A 196 -9.05 2.52 24.52
CA GLY A 196 -8.53 3.85 24.74
C GLY A 196 -9.11 4.49 26.01
N PHE A 197 -8.94 5.79 26.15
CA PHE A 197 -9.36 6.52 27.35
C PHE A 197 -10.84 6.92 27.36
N ALA A 198 -11.58 6.65 26.27
CA ALA A 198 -13.02 6.94 26.11
C ALA A 198 -13.43 8.42 26.42
N GLN A 199 -12.52 9.38 26.26
CA GLN A 199 -12.79 10.80 26.53
C GLN A 199 -13.82 11.40 25.55
N GLY A 200 -13.76 11.02 24.28
CA GLY A 200 -14.71 11.47 23.26
C GLY A 200 -16.17 11.14 23.61
N ARG A 201 -16.40 10.00 24.26
CA ARG A 201 -17.76 9.59 24.69
C ARG A 201 -18.40 10.60 25.65
N LYS A 202 -17.60 11.26 26.54
CA LYS A 202 -18.08 12.24 27.50
C LYS A 202 -18.55 13.56 26.87
N ILE A 203 -18.07 13.86 25.66
CA ILE A 203 -18.37 15.08 24.90
C ILE A 203 -19.26 14.83 23.68
N GLY A 204 -19.87 13.64 23.59
CA GLY A 204 -20.80 13.31 22.49
C GLY A 204 -20.14 12.81 21.19
N PHE A 205 -18.82 12.61 21.19
CA PHE A 205 -18.06 12.11 20.04
C PHE A 205 -17.33 10.81 20.40
N PRO A 206 -18.04 9.67 20.52
CA PRO A 206 -17.39 8.39 20.80
C PRO A 206 -16.41 8.03 19.69
N THR A 207 -15.18 7.65 20.06
CA THR A 207 -14.11 7.28 19.12
C THR A 207 -13.65 5.84 19.34
N ALA A 208 -13.29 5.16 18.26
CA ALA A 208 -12.54 3.92 18.27
C ALA A 208 -11.05 4.24 18.14
N ASN A 209 -10.23 3.71 19.05
CA ASN A 209 -8.78 3.79 18.96
C ASN A 209 -8.27 2.65 18.06
N ILE A 210 -7.39 2.98 17.11
CA ILE A 210 -6.90 2.04 16.11
C ILE A 210 -5.42 1.77 16.36
N ASP A 211 -5.07 0.51 16.48
CA ASP A 211 -3.68 0.02 16.46
C ASP A 211 -3.34 -0.50 15.06
N THR A 212 -2.30 0.09 14.46
CA THR A 212 -1.83 -0.23 13.11
C THR A 212 -0.48 -0.95 13.11
N THR A 213 0.02 -1.35 14.28
CA THR A 213 1.35 -1.96 14.43
C THR A 213 1.51 -3.20 13.56
N GLU A 214 0.50 -4.07 13.52
CA GLU A 214 0.54 -5.30 12.73
C GLU A 214 0.55 -5.05 11.21
N SER A 215 -0.08 -3.96 10.75
CA SER A 215 -0.16 -3.64 9.32
C SER A 215 1.16 -3.12 8.75
N GLY A 216 2.02 -2.54 9.59
CA GLY A 216 3.26 -1.88 9.17
C GLY A 216 3.06 -0.75 8.16
N GLN A 217 1.83 -0.24 8.04
CA GLN A 217 1.50 0.80 7.08
C GLN A 217 1.90 2.18 7.58
N LEU A 218 2.20 3.07 6.63
CA LEU A 218 2.48 4.48 6.91
C LEU A 218 1.23 5.17 7.48
N VAL A 219 1.34 5.76 8.66
CA VAL A 219 0.31 6.64 9.20
C VAL A 219 0.53 8.05 8.62
N PRO A 220 -0.51 8.69 8.03
CA PRO A 220 -0.41 10.07 7.54
C PRO A 220 -0.04 11.08 8.62
N ALA A 221 0.29 12.32 8.20
CA ALA A 221 0.61 13.41 9.13
C ALA A 221 -0.45 13.62 10.20
N PRO A 222 -0.09 14.11 11.40
CA PRO A 222 -1.07 14.53 12.42
C PRO A 222 -2.08 15.53 11.88
N GLY A 223 -3.35 15.35 12.24
CA GLY A 223 -4.45 16.17 11.78
C GLY A 223 -5.81 15.51 11.88
N VAL A 224 -6.83 16.21 11.42
CA VAL A 224 -8.20 15.71 11.32
C VAL A 224 -8.55 15.45 9.88
N TYR A 225 -9.13 14.29 9.61
CA TYR A 225 -9.40 13.79 8.26
C TYR A 225 -10.86 13.37 8.09
N ALA A 226 -11.44 13.69 6.94
CA ALA A 226 -12.65 13.04 6.46
C ALA A 226 -12.30 11.63 5.98
N VAL A 227 -13.01 10.63 6.49
CA VAL A 227 -12.72 9.23 6.18
C VAL A 227 -14.00 8.44 5.90
N LYS A 228 -13.85 7.36 5.10
CA LYS A 228 -14.86 6.29 5.01
C LYS A 228 -14.31 5.08 5.75
N VAL A 229 -15.14 4.44 6.55
CA VAL A 229 -14.72 3.32 7.40
C VAL A 229 -15.48 2.06 6.99
N LYS A 230 -14.75 1.00 6.72
CA LYS A 230 -15.27 -0.34 6.53
C LYS A 230 -14.96 -1.18 7.76
N ILE A 231 -15.98 -1.75 8.35
CA ILE A 231 -15.84 -2.67 9.49
C ILE A 231 -15.63 -4.09 8.96
N GLU A 232 -14.80 -4.85 9.62
CA GLU A 232 -14.57 -6.26 9.32
C GLU A 232 -15.89 -7.02 9.08
N ASN A 233 -15.91 -7.88 8.06
CA ASN A 233 -17.08 -8.68 7.64
C ASN A 233 -18.31 -7.85 7.20
N THR A 234 -18.12 -6.56 6.86
CA THR A 234 -19.18 -5.74 6.25
C THR A 234 -18.79 -5.28 4.84
N VAL A 235 -19.78 -4.94 4.03
CA VAL A 235 -19.56 -4.34 2.69
C VAL A 235 -19.79 -2.83 2.70
N THR A 236 -20.44 -2.30 3.74
CA THR A 236 -20.84 -0.90 3.83
C THR A 236 -19.66 -0.02 4.24
N LEU A 237 -19.47 1.08 3.53
CA LEU A 237 -18.59 2.17 3.90
C LEU A 237 -19.38 3.21 4.70
N LEU A 238 -18.99 3.43 5.95
CA LEU A 238 -19.57 4.41 6.85
C LEU A 238 -18.75 5.69 6.82
N HIS A 239 -19.38 6.84 6.85
CA HIS A 239 -18.68 8.11 6.96
C HIS A 239 -18.15 8.33 8.37
N GLY A 240 -17.02 9.00 8.48
CA GLY A 240 -16.41 9.28 9.78
C GLY A 240 -15.39 10.41 9.74
N MET A 241 -14.90 10.72 10.89
CA MET A 241 -13.83 11.69 11.14
C MET A 241 -12.70 10.99 11.89
N MET A 242 -11.48 11.09 11.38
CA MET A 242 -10.30 10.52 12.05
C MET A 242 -9.41 11.63 12.57
N ASN A 243 -8.99 11.50 13.81
CA ASN A 243 -7.93 12.31 14.41
C ASN A 243 -6.65 11.48 14.51
N ILE A 244 -5.59 11.97 13.90
CA ILE A 244 -4.22 11.51 14.09
C ILE A 244 -3.52 12.55 14.92
N GLY A 245 -3.16 12.20 16.17
CA GLY A 245 -2.62 13.16 17.12
C GLY A 245 -1.41 12.63 17.89
N MET A 246 -0.64 13.56 18.47
CA MET A 246 0.49 13.25 19.33
C MET A 246 0.10 13.42 20.78
N ARG A 247 0.17 12.36 21.58
CA ARG A 247 -0.16 12.39 22.99
C ARG A 247 1.11 12.33 23.84
N PRO A 248 1.33 13.28 24.75
CA PRO A 248 2.41 13.18 25.73
C PRO A 248 2.27 11.92 26.60
N THR A 249 3.36 11.20 26.80
CA THR A 249 3.50 10.06 27.73
C THR A 249 4.69 10.30 28.64
N PHE A 250 4.88 9.48 29.67
CA PHE A 250 6.05 9.58 30.55
C PHE A 250 7.37 9.37 29.81
N ASP A 251 7.37 8.57 28.73
CA ASP A 251 8.55 8.21 27.93
C ASP A 251 8.66 9.03 26.64
N GLY A 252 7.87 10.11 26.46
CA GLY A 252 7.89 10.94 25.25
C GLY A 252 6.50 11.26 24.71
N SER A 253 6.30 11.07 23.40
CA SER A 253 4.99 11.26 22.78
C SER A 253 4.60 10.02 21.97
N LYS A 254 3.36 9.58 22.13
CA LYS A 254 2.78 8.45 21.39
C LYS A 254 1.78 8.96 20.36
N LEU A 255 1.89 8.43 19.13
CA LEU A 255 0.90 8.67 18.08
C LEU A 255 -0.41 7.96 18.46
N THR A 256 -1.53 8.67 18.36
CA THR A 256 -2.87 8.14 18.61
C THR A 256 -3.72 8.28 17.35
N LEU A 257 -4.46 7.23 17.04
CA LEU A 257 -5.36 7.16 15.91
C LEU A 257 -6.77 6.92 16.43
N GLU A 258 -7.61 7.94 16.35
CA GLU A 258 -8.98 7.90 16.88
C GLU A 258 -9.98 8.19 15.78
N VAL A 259 -10.91 7.28 15.50
CA VAL A 259 -11.97 7.46 14.51
C VAL A 259 -13.34 7.55 15.17
N ASN A 260 -14.06 8.64 14.87
CA ASN A 260 -15.49 8.76 15.14
C ASN A 260 -16.27 8.37 13.88
N ILE A 261 -17.06 7.30 13.95
CA ILE A 261 -17.91 6.83 12.85
C ILE A 261 -19.30 7.47 13.02
N PHE A 262 -19.74 8.21 12.01
CA PHE A 262 -20.99 8.96 12.08
C PHE A 262 -22.21 8.02 12.10
N ASN A 263 -23.16 8.33 12.97
CA ASN A 263 -24.42 7.60 13.09
C ASN A 263 -24.28 6.09 13.34
N PHE A 264 -23.13 5.67 13.88
CA PHE A 264 -22.85 4.27 14.20
C PHE A 264 -23.03 4.03 15.72
N GLN A 265 -23.71 2.92 16.04
CA GLN A 265 -23.85 2.42 17.39
C GLN A 265 -23.50 0.92 17.38
N GLY A 266 -22.56 0.51 18.20
CA GLY A 266 -22.13 -0.89 18.29
C GLY A 266 -20.78 -1.04 18.94
N ASP A 267 -20.44 -2.29 19.30
CA ASP A 267 -19.13 -2.65 19.81
C ASP A 267 -18.17 -2.95 18.68
N LEU A 268 -17.01 -2.29 18.70
CA LEU A 268 -15.95 -2.43 17.71
C LEU A 268 -14.67 -3.05 18.29
N TYR A 269 -14.59 -3.26 19.60
CA TYR A 269 -13.37 -3.76 20.21
C TYR A 269 -12.93 -5.10 19.61
N GLY A 270 -11.64 -5.19 19.29
CA GLY A 270 -11.02 -6.35 18.67
C GLY A 270 -11.31 -6.53 17.17
N LYS A 271 -12.23 -5.76 16.57
CA LYS A 271 -12.52 -5.81 15.13
C LYS A 271 -11.47 -5.08 14.32
N GLN A 272 -11.23 -5.54 13.11
CA GLN A 272 -10.39 -4.86 12.14
C GLN A 272 -11.21 -3.78 11.42
N LEU A 273 -10.64 -2.59 11.27
CA LEU A 273 -11.18 -1.51 10.47
C LEU A 273 -10.27 -1.20 9.29
N GLN A 274 -10.88 -0.89 8.14
CA GLN A 274 -10.23 -0.24 7.01
C GLN A 274 -10.68 1.22 6.98
N VAL A 275 -9.74 2.14 7.15
CA VAL A 275 -9.98 3.59 7.17
C VAL A 275 -9.49 4.18 5.87
N VAL A 276 -10.40 4.62 5.02
CA VAL A 276 -10.16 5.21 3.71
C VAL A 276 -10.09 6.73 3.87
N PHE A 277 -8.93 7.32 3.60
CA PHE A 277 -8.69 8.76 3.71
C PHE A 277 -9.23 9.47 2.48
N ILE A 278 -10.06 10.50 2.68
CA ILE A 278 -10.68 11.27 1.59
C ILE A 278 -10.09 12.68 1.52
N HIS A 279 -10.14 13.45 2.63
CA HIS A 279 -9.61 14.81 2.69
C HIS A 279 -8.97 15.08 4.04
N ARG A 280 -7.96 15.94 4.06
CA ARG A 280 -7.46 16.56 5.29
C ARG A 280 -8.29 17.78 5.60
N ILE A 281 -8.93 17.80 6.76
CA ILE A 281 -9.81 18.90 7.20
C ILE A 281 -9.01 20.05 7.82
N ARG A 282 -8.06 19.69 8.69
CA ARG A 282 -7.18 20.65 9.39
C ARG A 282 -6.02 19.95 10.07
N GLU A 283 -5.07 20.74 10.53
CA GLU A 283 -4.01 20.30 11.43
C GLU A 283 -4.54 19.98 12.84
N GLU A 284 -3.76 19.19 13.59
CA GLU A 284 -4.01 18.97 15.00
C GLU A 284 -3.81 20.30 15.77
N ARG A 285 -4.67 20.56 16.76
CA ARG A 285 -4.54 21.69 17.66
C ARG A 285 -4.98 21.34 19.08
N LYS A 286 -4.39 22.02 20.06
CA LYS A 286 -4.74 21.89 21.45
C LYS A 286 -5.95 22.77 21.79
N PHE A 287 -6.79 22.32 22.73
CA PHE A 287 -7.94 23.05 23.22
C PHE A 287 -7.79 23.27 24.73
N ASN A 288 -8.17 24.45 25.21
CA ASN A 288 -8.05 24.82 26.61
C ASN A 288 -9.06 24.09 27.53
N ASN A 289 -10.18 23.63 26.93
CA ASN A 289 -11.25 22.93 27.69
C ASN A 289 -12.05 21.99 26.76
N ALA A 290 -12.84 21.12 27.38
CA ALA A 290 -13.67 20.13 26.67
C ALA A 290 -14.78 20.77 25.84
N LEU A 291 -15.31 21.94 26.22
CA LEU A 291 -16.36 22.64 25.48
C LEU A 291 -15.82 23.13 24.12
N GLY A 292 -14.68 23.82 24.10
CA GLY A 292 -14.05 24.29 22.88
C GLY A 292 -13.64 23.15 21.93
N LEU A 293 -13.24 21.99 22.49
CA LEU A 293 -13.01 20.77 21.70
C LEU A 293 -14.32 20.28 21.06
N ALA A 294 -15.41 20.17 21.83
CA ALA A 294 -16.70 19.69 21.34
C ALA A 294 -17.26 20.60 20.25
N GLU A 295 -17.19 21.93 20.42
CA GLU A 295 -17.63 22.90 19.40
C GLU A 295 -16.84 22.75 18.09
N GLN A 296 -15.53 22.51 18.19
CA GLN A 296 -14.71 22.30 16.99
C GLN A 296 -15.02 20.97 16.31
N LEU A 297 -15.18 19.89 17.07
CA LEU A 297 -15.55 18.59 16.49
C LEU A 297 -16.91 18.65 15.77
N GLN A 298 -17.86 19.46 16.31
CA GLN A 298 -19.12 19.67 15.63
C GLN A 298 -18.96 20.44 14.29
N LYS A 299 -18.08 21.44 14.25
CA LYS A 299 -17.76 22.15 13.00
C LYS A 299 -17.09 21.24 11.98
N ASP A 300 -16.10 20.45 12.43
CA ASP A 300 -15.38 19.47 11.58
C ASP A 300 -16.38 18.46 11.01
N ARG A 301 -17.29 17.93 11.83
CA ARG A 301 -18.34 17.00 11.37
C ARG A 301 -19.24 17.60 10.31
N LEU A 302 -19.77 18.80 10.52
CA LEU A 302 -20.64 19.47 9.54
C LEU A 302 -19.92 19.71 8.22
N GLN A 303 -18.65 20.13 8.26
CA GLN A 303 -17.82 20.31 7.07
C GLN A 303 -17.64 18.99 6.30
N ILE A 304 -17.37 17.89 7.01
CA ILE A 304 -17.19 16.56 6.41
C ILE A 304 -18.50 16.06 5.81
N GLU A 305 -19.64 16.19 6.50
CA GLU A 305 -20.94 15.79 6.00
C GLU A 305 -21.33 16.57 4.74
N GLU A 306 -20.99 17.86 4.66
CA GLU A 306 -21.20 18.67 3.45
C GLU A 306 -20.31 18.21 2.28
N GLN A 307 -19.05 17.87 2.53
CA GLN A 307 -18.16 17.35 1.49
C GLN A 307 -18.66 16.02 0.92
N PHE A 308 -19.11 15.10 1.77
CA PHE A 308 -19.65 13.82 1.31
C PHE A 308 -20.97 13.96 0.54
N LYS A 309 -21.78 14.99 0.80
CA LYS A 309 -22.98 15.27 -0.01
C LYS A 309 -22.60 15.69 -1.43
N LYS A 310 -21.58 16.53 -1.59
CA LYS A 310 -21.09 16.98 -2.91
C LYS A 310 -20.44 15.88 -3.75
N GLU A 311 -19.99 14.78 -3.15
CA GLU A 311 -19.47 13.62 -3.89
C GLU A 311 -20.59 12.76 -4.53
N ILE A 312 -21.85 12.92 -4.09
CA ILE A 312 -23.01 12.13 -4.54
C ILE A 312 -23.77 12.86 -5.66
N GLU A 313 -23.65 14.18 -5.74
CA GLU A 313 -24.20 15.01 -6.82
C GLU A 313 -23.29 15.02 -8.07
#